data_0351c37106ea746d49ffc2f29397ba97
#
_entry.id   0351c37106ea746d49ffc2f29397ba97
#
_cell.length_a   1.000
_cell.length_b   1.000
_cell.length_c   1.000
_cell.angle_alpha   90.00
_cell.angle_beta   90.00
_cell.angle_gamma   90.00
#
_symmetry.space_group_name_H-M   'P 1'
#
loop_
_entity.id
_entity.type
_entity.pdbx_description
1 polymer ?
#
loop_
_entity_poly.entity_id
_entity_poly.type
_entity_poly.pdbx_seq_one_letter_code
_entity_poly.pdbx_strand_id
1 'polypeptide(L)'
;MTIRTQPRKVNAAVVNSHQQMSFHDLQLKAPHQNEVGVRIVACGICHTDLGFLSEGSILGHEGAGIVEQVGSAVTAVKPGDHVLLSYQSCGQCAPCHESQPFNCEHFAKLNFGFQRLDGSSAYPEGVQGHFFGQSAFANYCLVTEQNLVKIAPEFPLEVLAPLGCGMQTGAGTVLNTLKVKAGESLMVMGTGAVGLAAVMAAKIAGAKTIIAVDRDPARLALAIRLGATESINSDEENYLATLCPHLDYVIDTTGIGHLDELAQEVLKEGGTLVRLTGSCGETLTRGRKAISVVQGDSVAQDFLPRLVDYWQQGRFPVEQLITYYHFDDINRALKDAQNGKVIKPVLVWD
;
A
#
# COMPACT_ATOMS: atom_id res chain seq x y z
N MET A 1 17.12 7.54 -31.46
CA MET A 1 15.73 7.82 -31.88
C MET A 1 15.10 8.66 -30.79
N THR A 2 14.75 9.90 -31.08
CA THR A 2 14.09 10.78 -30.08
C THR A 2 12.66 10.28 -29.94
N ILE A 3 12.34 9.65 -28.81
CA ILE A 3 10.97 9.22 -28.51
C ILE A 3 10.16 10.49 -28.32
N ARG A 4 9.27 10.82 -29.27
CA ARG A 4 8.36 11.95 -29.15
C ARG A 4 7.27 11.59 -28.15
N THR A 5 7.31 12.23 -26.99
CA THR A 5 6.20 12.18 -26.03
C THR A 5 4.98 12.85 -26.67
N GLN A 6 3.82 12.17 -26.64
CA GLN A 6 2.58 12.67 -27.24
C GLN A 6 1.43 12.59 -26.21
N PRO A 7 0.43 13.49 -26.33
CA PRO A 7 -0.83 13.35 -25.62
C PRO A 7 -1.46 11.98 -25.89
N ARG A 8 -2.11 11.41 -24.86
CA ARG A 8 -2.67 10.06 -24.92
C ARG A 8 -4.16 10.04 -24.60
N LYS A 9 -4.93 9.30 -25.40
CA LYS A 9 -6.31 8.92 -24.98
C LYS A 9 -6.23 7.81 -23.94
N VAL A 10 -6.99 7.97 -22.87
CA VAL A 10 -7.05 7.02 -21.76
C VAL A 10 -8.50 6.77 -21.37
N ASN A 11 -8.82 5.55 -21.00
CA ASN A 11 -10.08 5.22 -20.35
C ASN A 11 -9.82 5.12 -18.84
N ALA A 12 -10.56 5.90 -18.06
CA ALA A 12 -10.36 6.01 -16.63
C ALA A 12 -11.68 5.92 -15.86
N ALA A 13 -11.63 5.34 -14.66
CA ALA A 13 -12.72 5.34 -13.71
C ALA A 13 -12.67 6.64 -12.88
N VAL A 14 -13.64 7.50 -13.11
CA VAL A 14 -13.79 8.81 -12.44
C VAL A 14 -14.91 8.71 -11.43
N VAL A 15 -14.68 9.23 -10.22
CA VAL A 15 -15.71 9.30 -9.17
C VAL A 15 -16.79 10.29 -9.58
N ASN A 16 -18.06 9.86 -9.57
CA ASN A 16 -19.22 10.71 -9.85
C ASN A 16 -19.81 11.31 -8.58
N SER A 17 -20.85 12.14 -8.71
CA SER A 17 -21.56 12.80 -7.60
C SER A 17 -22.22 11.83 -6.59
N HIS A 18 -22.38 10.55 -6.93
CA HIS A 18 -22.90 9.51 -6.05
C HIS A 18 -21.80 8.67 -5.39
N GLN A 19 -20.54 9.12 -5.47
CA GLN A 19 -19.34 8.40 -4.98
C GLN A 19 -19.16 7.01 -5.63
N GLN A 20 -19.61 6.86 -6.87
CA GLN A 20 -19.43 5.67 -7.69
C GLN A 20 -18.45 5.97 -8.83
N MET A 21 -17.80 4.94 -9.33
CA MET A 21 -16.93 5.04 -10.49
C MET A 21 -17.75 5.04 -11.77
N SER A 22 -17.48 5.99 -12.66
CA SER A 22 -17.99 6.06 -14.04
C SER A 22 -16.82 6.14 -15.01
N PHE A 23 -16.93 5.46 -16.16
CA PHE A 23 -15.85 5.38 -17.14
C PHE A 23 -15.86 6.56 -18.09
N HIS A 24 -14.71 7.20 -18.27
CA HIS A 24 -14.55 8.35 -19.12
C HIS A 24 -13.35 8.18 -20.07
N ASP A 25 -13.53 8.52 -21.34
CA ASP A 25 -12.43 8.69 -22.26
C ASP A 25 -11.85 10.10 -22.12
N LEU A 26 -10.62 10.16 -21.68
CA LEU A 26 -9.90 11.39 -21.38
C LEU A 26 -8.72 11.57 -22.33
N GLN A 27 -8.31 12.83 -22.52
CA GLN A 27 -7.08 13.17 -23.24
C GLN A 27 -6.05 13.67 -22.23
N LEU A 28 -5.06 12.84 -21.88
CA LEU A 28 -3.91 13.28 -21.08
C LEU A 28 -2.95 14.13 -21.91
N LYS A 29 -2.35 15.13 -21.27
CA LYS A 29 -1.22 15.87 -21.86
C LYS A 29 -0.02 14.95 -22.04
N ALA A 30 0.91 15.34 -22.89
CA ALA A 30 2.19 14.64 -23.03
C ALA A 30 2.96 14.63 -21.70
N PRO A 31 3.73 13.54 -21.40
CA PRO A 31 4.59 13.50 -20.22
C PRO A 31 5.57 14.67 -20.17
N HIS A 32 5.82 15.21 -18.98
CA HIS A 32 6.94 16.11 -18.73
C HIS A 32 8.28 15.38 -18.89
N GLN A 33 9.37 16.13 -18.90
CA GLN A 33 10.71 15.56 -19.13
C GLN A 33 11.13 14.48 -18.12
N ASN A 34 10.58 14.51 -16.89
CA ASN A 34 10.86 13.58 -15.80
C ASN A 34 9.72 12.56 -15.58
N GLU A 35 8.74 12.51 -16.48
CA GLU A 35 7.60 11.60 -16.35
C GLU A 35 7.72 10.37 -17.24
N VAL A 36 7.07 9.32 -16.80
CA VAL A 36 6.97 8.02 -17.45
C VAL A 36 5.50 7.71 -17.69
N GLY A 37 5.16 7.36 -18.91
CA GLY A 37 3.82 6.88 -19.25
C GLY A 37 3.77 5.36 -19.13
N VAL A 38 2.86 4.87 -18.29
CA VAL A 38 2.71 3.45 -17.97
C VAL A 38 1.34 2.96 -18.40
N ARG A 39 1.31 1.95 -19.27
CA ARG A 39 0.10 1.18 -19.54
C ARG A 39 -0.15 0.26 -18.37
N ILE A 40 -1.26 0.45 -17.71
CA ILE A 40 -1.64 -0.33 -16.52
C ILE A 40 -2.15 -1.71 -16.96
N VAL A 41 -1.66 -2.74 -16.30
CA VAL A 41 -2.07 -4.14 -16.46
C VAL A 41 -2.94 -4.56 -15.29
N ALA A 42 -2.59 -4.11 -14.08
CA ALA A 42 -3.34 -4.39 -12.87
C ALA A 42 -3.23 -3.25 -11.85
N CYS A 43 -4.23 -3.11 -11.00
CA CYS A 43 -4.21 -2.19 -9.87
C CYS A 43 -4.94 -2.78 -8.67
N GLY A 44 -4.26 -2.85 -7.52
CA GLY A 44 -4.90 -3.20 -6.26
C GLY A 44 -5.84 -2.10 -5.76
N ILE A 45 -6.92 -2.49 -5.08
CA ILE A 45 -7.80 -1.58 -4.34
C ILE A 45 -7.38 -1.58 -2.86
N CYS A 46 -7.24 -0.38 -2.30
CA CYS A 46 -6.86 -0.15 -0.92
C CYS A 46 -7.96 0.62 -0.16
N HIS A 47 -7.99 0.50 1.16
CA HIS A 47 -8.91 1.30 1.99
C HIS A 47 -8.67 2.80 1.85
N THR A 48 -7.47 3.23 1.54
CA THR A 48 -7.16 4.63 1.28
C THR A 48 -7.95 5.18 0.09
N ASP A 49 -8.23 4.39 -0.95
CA ASP A 49 -9.06 4.81 -2.07
C ASP A 49 -10.48 5.18 -1.61
N LEU A 50 -11.04 4.42 -0.64
CA LEU A 50 -12.38 4.67 -0.10
C LEU A 50 -12.48 5.98 0.69
N GLY A 51 -11.35 6.48 1.21
CA GLY A 51 -11.28 7.77 1.93
C GLY A 51 -11.25 9.00 1.02
N PHE A 52 -11.09 8.83 -0.31
CA PHE A 52 -10.91 9.92 -1.28
C PHE A 52 -11.94 9.91 -2.41
N LEU A 53 -13.13 9.36 -2.18
CA LEU A 53 -14.23 9.30 -3.17
C LEU A 53 -14.87 10.69 -3.41
N SER A 54 -14.10 11.67 -3.87
CA SER A 54 -14.58 13.00 -4.24
C SER A 54 -14.89 13.08 -5.75
N GLU A 55 -15.96 13.80 -6.11
CA GLU A 55 -16.38 13.94 -7.51
C GLU A 55 -15.25 14.47 -8.39
N GLY A 56 -15.08 13.87 -9.56
CA GLY A 56 -14.04 14.20 -10.52
C GLY A 56 -12.68 13.54 -10.27
N SER A 57 -12.49 12.83 -9.15
CA SER A 57 -11.20 12.19 -8.86
C SER A 57 -11.03 10.85 -9.58
N ILE A 58 -9.78 10.59 -10.00
CA ILE A 58 -9.30 9.28 -10.46
C ILE A 58 -8.36 8.76 -9.39
N LEU A 59 -8.74 7.65 -8.78
CA LEU A 59 -8.00 7.01 -7.69
C LEU A 59 -7.10 5.88 -8.21
N GLY A 60 -6.74 4.94 -7.32
CA GLY A 60 -5.85 3.82 -7.60
C GLY A 60 -4.38 4.18 -7.41
N HIS A 61 -3.74 3.48 -6.48
CA HIS A 61 -2.35 3.75 -6.09
C HIS A 61 -1.52 2.48 -5.83
N GLU A 62 -2.01 1.35 -6.30
CA GLU A 62 -1.29 0.08 -6.31
C GLU A 62 -1.20 -0.44 -7.76
N GLY A 63 -0.76 0.43 -8.67
CA GLY A 63 -0.66 0.11 -10.09
C GLY A 63 0.53 -0.79 -10.40
N ALA A 64 0.37 -1.64 -11.42
CA ALA A 64 1.46 -2.35 -12.08
C ALA A 64 1.24 -2.34 -13.58
N GLY A 65 2.30 -2.20 -14.36
CA GLY A 65 2.15 -2.04 -15.80
C GLY A 65 3.44 -2.08 -16.59
N ILE A 66 3.33 -1.67 -17.85
CA ILE A 66 4.42 -1.67 -18.82
C ILE A 66 4.69 -0.24 -19.27
N VAL A 67 5.94 0.18 -19.21
CA VAL A 67 6.38 1.49 -19.67
C VAL A 67 6.13 1.61 -21.19
N GLU A 68 5.46 2.68 -21.65
CA GLU A 68 5.25 2.96 -23.06
C GLU A 68 5.92 4.24 -23.53
N GLN A 69 6.03 5.26 -22.66
CA GLN A 69 6.69 6.52 -22.98
C GLN A 69 7.60 6.94 -21.84
N VAL A 70 8.68 7.63 -22.17
CA VAL A 70 9.58 8.22 -21.17
C VAL A 70 9.91 9.66 -21.57
N GLY A 71 9.92 10.57 -20.59
CA GLY A 71 10.39 11.93 -20.77
C GLY A 71 11.90 11.97 -20.98
N SER A 72 12.41 13.09 -21.47
CA SER A 72 13.81 13.23 -21.91
C SER A 72 14.84 13.17 -20.78
N ALA A 73 14.43 13.36 -19.52
CA ALA A 73 15.29 13.29 -18.35
C ALA A 73 15.21 11.94 -17.60
N VAL A 74 14.32 11.04 -18.04
CA VAL A 74 14.16 9.71 -17.45
C VAL A 74 15.33 8.82 -17.82
N THR A 75 15.91 8.16 -16.84
CA THR A 75 17.11 7.30 -17.00
C THR A 75 16.94 5.88 -16.46
N ALA A 76 16.04 5.68 -15.47
CA ALA A 76 15.89 4.41 -14.76
C ALA A 76 15.15 3.34 -15.57
N VAL A 77 14.27 3.76 -16.50
CA VAL A 77 13.44 2.84 -17.29
C VAL A 77 13.36 3.24 -18.75
N LYS A 78 12.93 2.30 -19.59
CA LYS A 78 12.69 2.47 -21.03
C LYS A 78 11.37 1.80 -21.43
N PRO A 79 10.80 2.16 -22.59
CA PRO A 79 9.63 1.46 -23.15
C PRO A 79 9.84 -0.07 -23.21
N GLY A 80 8.83 -0.81 -22.75
CA GLY A 80 8.83 -2.26 -22.61
C GLY A 80 9.23 -2.77 -21.23
N ASP A 81 9.78 -1.92 -20.35
CA ASP A 81 10.09 -2.33 -18.98
C ASP A 81 8.80 -2.57 -18.17
N HIS A 82 8.77 -3.63 -17.38
CA HIS A 82 7.70 -3.93 -16.41
C HIS A 82 7.98 -3.20 -15.11
N VAL A 83 6.94 -2.59 -14.53
CA VAL A 83 7.06 -1.76 -13.32
C VAL A 83 5.92 -1.99 -12.35
N LEU A 84 6.24 -1.92 -11.06
CA LEU A 84 5.29 -1.72 -9.96
C LEU A 84 5.30 -0.24 -9.60
N LEU A 85 4.14 0.28 -9.19
CA LEU A 85 3.99 1.67 -8.78
C LEU A 85 3.76 1.74 -7.27
N SER A 86 4.35 2.75 -6.65
CA SER A 86 4.23 3.02 -5.22
C SER A 86 3.95 4.51 -4.97
N TYR A 87 4.09 4.96 -3.73
CA TYR A 87 3.93 6.36 -3.36
C TYR A 87 4.95 7.28 -4.06
N GLN A 88 4.59 8.55 -4.17
CA GLN A 88 5.47 9.57 -4.77
C GLN A 88 6.24 10.36 -3.71
N SER A 89 7.50 10.65 -4.01
CA SER A 89 8.35 11.60 -3.29
C SER A 89 8.94 12.63 -4.25
N CYS A 90 9.42 13.76 -3.73
CA CYS A 90 9.97 14.80 -4.60
C CYS A 90 11.42 14.53 -5.06
N GLY A 91 12.13 13.63 -4.38
CA GLY A 91 13.52 13.28 -4.69
C GLY A 91 14.56 14.36 -4.36
N GLN A 92 14.17 15.55 -3.82
CA GLN A 92 15.07 16.70 -3.69
C GLN A 92 15.01 17.43 -2.34
N CYS A 93 14.11 17.08 -1.43
CA CYS A 93 14.10 17.63 -0.07
C CYS A 93 15.10 16.88 0.84
N ALA A 94 15.39 17.43 2.02
CA ALA A 94 16.36 16.85 2.93
C ALA A 94 16.07 15.37 3.26
N PRO A 95 14.87 14.97 3.68
CA PRO A 95 14.57 13.55 3.91
C PRO A 95 14.79 12.67 2.68
N CYS A 96 14.44 13.14 1.46
CA CYS A 96 14.70 12.37 0.24
C CYS A 96 16.19 12.14 0.00
N HIS A 97 17.02 13.16 0.21
CA HIS A 97 18.48 13.03 0.11
C HIS A 97 19.08 12.12 1.18
N GLU A 98 18.42 12.00 2.34
CA GLU A 98 18.81 11.11 3.43
C GLU A 98 18.26 9.68 3.27
N SER A 99 17.78 9.32 2.08
CA SER A 99 17.17 8.02 1.79
C SER A 99 15.93 7.72 2.66
N GLN A 100 15.16 8.76 2.98
CA GLN A 100 13.89 8.68 3.72
C GLN A 100 12.74 9.29 2.89
N PRO A 101 12.48 8.80 1.65
CA PRO A 101 11.44 9.37 0.79
C PRO A 101 10.02 9.26 1.37
N PHE A 102 9.77 8.33 2.30
CA PHE A 102 8.54 8.20 3.06
C PHE A 102 8.29 9.39 4.02
N ASN A 103 9.33 10.16 4.37
CA ASN A 103 9.30 11.41 5.14
C ASN A 103 9.41 12.65 4.24
N CYS A 104 9.16 12.54 2.94
CA CYS A 104 9.23 13.66 2.00
C CYS A 104 8.41 14.86 2.48
N GLU A 105 9.01 16.07 2.52
CA GLU A 105 8.34 17.31 2.93
C GLU A 105 7.10 17.62 2.07
N HIS A 106 7.06 17.11 0.84
CA HIS A 106 5.95 17.27 -0.09
C HIS A 106 5.03 16.05 -0.16
N PHE A 107 5.15 15.09 0.78
CA PHE A 107 4.44 13.82 0.73
C PHE A 107 2.92 14.00 0.56
N ALA A 108 2.30 14.82 1.41
CA ALA A 108 0.86 15.05 1.36
C ALA A 108 0.42 15.68 0.03
N LYS A 109 1.18 16.67 -0.47
CA LYS A 109 0.89 17.34 -1.75
C LYS A 109 0.97 16.36 -2.93
N LEU A 110 2.00 15.53 -2.97
CA LEU A 110 2.27 14.62 -4.08
C LEU A 110 1.36 13.40 -4.10
N ASN A 111 0.90 12.95 -2.94
CA ASN A 111 0.10 11.72 -2.85
C ASN A 111 -1.41 11.99 -2.74
N PHE A 112 -1.81 13.12 -2.13
CA PHE A 112 -3.22 13.44 -1.88
C PHE A 112 -3.68 14.76 -2.52
N GLY A 113 -2.76 15.51 -3.15
CA GLY A 113 -3.06 16.84 -3.72
C GLY A 113 -3.59 16.82 -5.15
N PHE A 114 -3.68 15.66 -5.79
CA PHE A 114 -4.19 15.48 -7.17
C PHE A 114 -3.49 16.38 -8.21
N GLN A 115 -2.20 16.61 -8.05
CA GLN A 115 -1.43 17.53 -8.88
C GLN A 115 0.06 17.16 -8.89
N ARG A 116 0.78 17.69 -9.86
CA ARG A 116 2.24 17.65 -9.87
C ARG A 116 2.83 18.55 -8.78
N LEU A 117 4.12 18.43 -8.52
CA LEU A 117 4.82 19.26 -7.53
C LEU A 117 4.73 20.76 -7.86
N ASP A 118 4.73 21.15 -9.14
CA ASP A 118 4.59 22.53 -9.63
C ASP A 118 3.14 23.04 -9.62
N GLY A 119 2.17 22.22 -9.22
CA GLY A 119 0.74 22.54 -9.19
C GLY A 119 0.02 22.32 -10.52
N SER A 120 0.71 21.90 -11.58
CA SER A 120 0.08 21.58 -12.87
C SER A 120 -0.60 20.20 -12.85
N SER A 121 -1.45 19.95 -13.86
CA SER A 121 -2.08 18.64 -14.07
C SER A 121 -1.92 18.19 -15.52
N ALA A 122 -1.76 16.86 -15.70
CA ALA A 122 -1.84 16.21 -17.00
C ALA A 122 -3.27 15.97 -17.48
N TYR A 123 -4.22 16.02 -16.57
CA TYR A 123 -5.62 15.70 -16.80
C TYR A 123 -6.40 16.93 -17.28
N PRO A 124 -7.56 16.76 -17.98
CA PRO A 124 -8.43 17.84 -18.37
C PRO A 124 -8.96 18.63 -17.17
N GLU A 125 -9.44 19.85 -17.42
CA GLU A 125 -10.14 20.65 -16.41
C GLU A 125 -11.35 19.89 -15.85
N GLY A 126 -11.56 19.98 -14.53
CA GLY A 126 -12.62 19.28 -13.81
C GLY A 126 -12.28 17.82 -13.44
N VAL A 127 -11.12 17.29 -13.88
CA VAL A 127 -10.67 15.95 -13.53
C VAL A 127 -9.46 16.02 -12.61
N GLN A 128 -9.56 15.39 -11.44
CA GLN A 128 -8.52 15.32 -10.42
C GLN A 128 -7.75 14.00 -10.57
N GLY A 129 -6.60 14.06 -11.23
CA GLY A 129 -5.68 12.92 -11.37
C GLY A 129 -4.44 13.06 -10.49
N HIS A 130 -3.41 12.23 -10.73
CA HIS A 130 -2.17 12.19 -9.94
C HIS A 130 -2.33 11.75 -8.48
N PHE A 131 -3.40 11.02 -8.13
CA PHE A 131 -3.53 10.41 -6.81
C PHE A 131 -2.36 9.45 -6.57
N PHE A 132 -1.59 9.65 -5.50
CA PHE A 132 -0.30 8.99 -5.24
C PHE A 132 0.70 9.12 -6.41
N GLY A 133 0.61 10.22 -7.17
CA GLY A 133 1.40 10.41 -8.38
C GLY A 133 1.12 9.40 -9.49
N GLN A 134 0.01 8.68 -9.44
CA GLN A 134 -0.36 7.61 -10.39
C GLN A 134 -1.78 7.79 -10.95
N SER A 135 -2.84 7.71 -10.12
CA SER A 135 -4.24 7.56 -10.54
C SER A 135 -4.43 6.32 -11.43
N ALA A 136 -4.07 5.17 -10.90
CA ALA A 136 -3.98 3.91 -11.66
C ALA A 136 -5.33 3.21 -11.89
N PHE A 137 -6.49 3.78 -11.48
CA PHE A 137 -7.79 3.33 -11.94
C PHE A 137 -8.07 3.84 -13.36
N ALA A 138 -7.13 3.58 -14.24
CA ALA A 138 -7.14 3.92 -15.66
C ALA A 138 -6.28 2.91 -16.42
N ASN A 139 -6.51 2.75 -17.73
CA ASN A 139 -5.69 1.88 -18.56
C ASN A 139 -4.27 2.45 -18.84
N TYR A 140 -4.03 3.71 -18.44
CA TYR A 140 -2.73 4.37 -18.60
C TYR A 140 -2.62 5.53 -17.62
N CYS A 141 -1.44 5.73 -17.04
CA CYS A 141 -1.15 6.85 -16.15
C CYS A 141 0.22 7.46 -16.42
N LEU A 142 0.44 8.66 -15.87
CA LEU A 142 1.73 9.33 -15.84
C LEU A 142 2.28 9.31 -14.42
N VAL A 143 3.52 8.83 -14.28
CA VAL A 143 4.25 8.72 -13.02
C VAL A 143 5.65 9.35 -13.15
N THR A 144 6.42 9.39 -12.08
CA THR A 144 7.83 9.78 -12.10
C THR A 144 8.74 8.60 -11.75
N GLU A 145 10.04 8.72 -11.93
CA GLU A 145 10.99 7.67 -11.53
C GLU A 145 10.90 7.34 -10.03
N GLN A 146 10.50 8.30 -9.19
CA GLN A 146 10.32 8.10 -7.74
C GLN A 146 9.15 7.20 -7.37
N ASN A 147 8.16 7.06 -8.26
CA ASN A 147 6.99 6.21 -7.99
C ASN A 147 7.19 4.76 -8.41
N LEU A 148 8.14 4.47 -9.31
CA LEU A 148 8.19 3.19 -10.00
C LEU A 148 9.35 2.31 -9.53
N VAL A 149 9.11 1.01 -9.59
CA VAL A 149 10.08 -0.03 -9.30
C VAL A 149 10.10 -0.99 -10.48
N LYS A 150 11.21 -1.06 -11.19
CA LYS A 150 11.39 -1.99 -12.30
C LYS A 150 11.51 -3.42 -11.79
N ILE A 151 10.78 -4.34 -12.44
CA ILE A 151 10.84 -5.78 -12.16
C ILE A 151 11.13 -6.55 -13.45
N ALA A 152 11.51 -7.81 -13.31
CA ALA A 152 11.76 -8.68 -14.44
C ALA A 152 10.44 -9.00 -15.19
N PRO A 153 10.46 -9.07 -16.53
CA PRO A 153 9.26 -9.18 -17.35
C PRO A 153 8.49 -10.49 -17.19
N GLU A 154 9.12 -11.53 -16.65
CA GLU A 154 8.49 -12.81 -16.36
C GLU A 154 7.60 -12.80 -15.13
N PHE A 155 7.65 -11.76 -14.31
CA PHE A 155 6.84 -11.68 -13.08
C PHE A 155 5.41 -11.24 -13.36
N PRO A 156 4.40 -11.89 -12.73
CA PRO A 156 2.99 -11.60 -12.94
C PRO A 156 2.63 -10.26 -12.28
N LEU A 157 2.37 -9.25 -13.11
CA LEU A 157 2.05 -7.89 -12.66
C LEU A 157 0.78 -7.84 -11.80
N GLU A 158 -0.21 -8.67 -12.13
CA GLU A 158 -1.49 -8.76 -11.43
C GLU A 158 -1.35 -9.33 -10.00
N VAL A 159 -0.35 -10.17 -9.77
CA VAL A 159 -0.05 -10.70 -8.43
C VAL A 159 0.74 -9.68 -7.60
N LEU A 160 1.66 -8.94 -8.25
CA LEU A 160 2.62 -8.10 -7.56
C LEU A 160 2.15 -6.64 -7.40
N ALA A 161 1.12 -6.20 -8.11
CA ALA A 161 0.56 -4.85 -8.01
C ALA A 161 0.28 -4.41 -6.54
N PRO A 162 -0.31 -5.24 -5.66
CA PRO A 162 -0.57 -4.86 -4.27
C PRO A 162 0.68 -4.58 -3.42
N LEU A 163 1.87 -4.96 -3.89
CA LEU A 163 3.11 -4.67 -3.16
C LEU A 163 3.35 -3.16 -3.03
N GLY A 164 2.81 -2.35 -3.94
CA GLY A 164 3.05 -0.91 -4.00
C GLY A 164 2.56 -0.07 -2.82
N CYS A 165 1.65 -0.60 -1.98
CA CYS A 165 1.10 0.13 -0.84
C CYS A 165 0.91 -0.75 0.40
N GLY A 166 -0.23 -1.42 0.55
CA GLY A 166 -0.59 -2.10 1.80
C GLY A 166 0.38 -3.21 2.18
N MET A 167 0.89 -3.96 1.21
CA MET A 167 1.83 -5.05 1.49
C MET A 167 3.18 -4.53 1.96
N GLN A 168 3.75 -3.51 1.31
CA GLN A 168 4.99 -2.89 1.79
C GLN A 168 4.78 -2.20 3.13
N THR A 169 3.62 -1.60 3.39
CA THR A 169 3.32 -0.96 4.68
C THR A 169 3.40 -1.97 5.82
N GLY A 170 2.68 -3.08 5.72
CA GLY A 170 2.68 -4.11 6.76
C GLY A 170 4.05 -4.79 6.92
N ALA A 171 4.64 -5.21 5.81
CA ALA A 171 5.94 -5.86 5.82
C ALA A 171 7.08 -4.93 6.27
N GLY A 172 7.08 -3.68 5.78
CA GLY A 172 8.07 -2.67 6.15
C GLY A 172 8.00 -2.27 7.62
N THR A 173 6.80 -2.16 8.18
CA THR A 173 6.63 -1.94 9.63
C THR A 173 7.41 -2.98 10.43
N VAL A 174 7.35 -4.23 10.07
CA VAL A 174 8.06 -5.32 10.77
C VAL A 174 9.55 -5.32 10.46
N LEU A 175 9.93 -5.22 9.17
CA LEU A 175 11.30 -5.46 8.72
C LEU A 175 12.20 -4.21 8.73
N ASN A 176 11.62 -3.02 8.50
CA ASN A 176 12.39 -1.78 8.38
C ASN A 176 12.24 -0.90 9.65
N THR A 177 11.01 -0.66 10.12
CA THR A 177 10.73 0.21 11.27
C THR A 177 11.07 -0.48 12.58
N LEU A 178 10.39 -1.57 12.91
CA LEU A 178 10.58 -2.32 14.15
C LEU A 178 11.86 -3.16 14.12
N LYS A 179 12.28 -3.60 12.94
CA LYS A 179 13.45 -4.47 12.74
C LYS A 179 13.37 -5.71 13.64
N VAL A 180 12.19 -6.32 13.66
CA VAL A 180 11.87 -7.50 14.49
C VAL A 180 12.94 -8.56 14.32
N LYS A 181 13.39 -9.12 15.43
CA LYS A 181 14.46 -10.14 15.48
C LYS A 181 13.89 -11.51 15.80
N ALA A 182 14.67 -12.53 15.47
CA ALA A 182 14.36 -13.89 15.84
C ALA A 182 14.18 -14.00 17.37
N GLY A 183 13.10 -14.67 17.78
CA GLY A 183 12.76 -14.85 19.19
C GLY A 183 11.88 -13.76 19.81
N GLU A 184 11.72 -12.61 19.17
CA GLU A 184 10.80 -11.56 19.64
C GLU A 184 9.33 -11.90 19.39
N SER A 185 8.45 -11.13 20.01
CA SER A 185 7.00 -11.36 20.05
C SER A 185 6.23 -10.13 19.58
N LEU A 186 5.20 -10.34 18.78
CA LEU A 186 4.32 -9.25 18.34
C LEU A 186 2.86 -9.69 18.21
N MET A 187 1.98 -8.71 18.33
CA MET A 187 0.55 -8.82 18.06
C MET A 187 0.21 -7.93 16.87
N VAL A 188 -0.61 -8.45 15.97
CA VAL A 188 -1.19 -7.72 14.83
C VAL A 188 -2.69 -7.63 15.03
N MET A 189 -3.19 -6.41 15.18
CA MET A 189 -4.60 -6.10 15.36
C MET A 189 -5.20 -5.71 14.01
N GLY A 190 -6.15 -6.51 13.54
CA GLY A 190 -6.69 -6.46 12.18
C GLY A 190 -5.91 -7.31 11.19
N THR A 191 -6.55 -8.35 10.64
CA THR A 191 -5.97 -9.27 9.65
C THR A 191 -6.49 -9.00 8.23
N GLY A 192 -6.57 -7.70 7.88
CA GLY A 192 -6.70 -7.25 6.50
C GLY A 192 -5.37 -7.39 5.74
N ALA A 193 -5.32 -6.81 4.53
CA ALA A 193 -4.13 -6.91 3.67
C ALA A 193 -2.83 -6.45 4.36
N VAL A 194 -2.86 -5.32 5.05
CA VAL A 194 -1.70 -4.77 5.78
C VAL A 194 -1.30 -5.66 6.95
N GLY A 195 -2.28 -6.12 7.75
CA GLY A 195 -2.00 -6.97 8.91
C GLY A 195 -1.47 -8.35 8.52
N LEU A 196 -2.02 -8.97 7.47
CA LEU A 196 -1.50 -10.24 6.97
C LEU A 196 -0.10 -10.11 6.36
N ALA A 197 0.22 -8.97 5.72
CA ALA A 197 1.57 -8.66 5.28
C ALA A 197 2.53 -8.55 6.47
N ALA A 198 2.11 -7.93 7.58
CA ALA A 198 2.90 -7.86 8.82
C ALA A 198 3.11 -9.26 9.42
N VAL A 199 2.08 -10.14 9.43
CA VAL A 199 2.20 -11.54 9.89
C VAL A 199 3.23 -12.31 9.05
N MET A 200 3.15 -12.24 7.72
CA MET A 200 4.12 -12.89 6.83
C MET A 200 5.54 -12.37 7.06
N ALA A 201 5.70 -11.06 7.21
CA ALA A 201 6.99 -10.44 7.49
C ALA A 201 7.55 -10.83 8.87
N ALA A 202 6.71 -10.97 9.88
CA ALA A 202 7.11 -11.42 11.22
C ALA A 202 7.64 -12.87 11.19
N LYS A 203 6.98 -13.74 10.42
CA LYS A 203 7.48 -15.10 10.17
C LYS A 203 8.84 -15.07 9.46
N ILE A 204 9.00 -14.19 8.44
CA ILE A 204 10.28 -14.01 7.73
C ILE A 204 11.37 -13.54 8.70
N ALA A 205 11.06 -12.63 9.63
CA ALA A 205 11.98 -12.12 10.63
C ALA A 205 12.36 -13.18 11.70
N GLY A 206 11.61 -14.28 11.80
CA GLY A 206 11.85 -15.33 12.78
C GLY A 206 11.27 -15.00 14.18
N ALA A 207 10.23 -14.16 14.23
CA ALA A 207 9.51 -13.90 15.47
C ALA A 207 9.01 -15.22 16.09
N LYS A 208 9.15 -15.34 17.42
CA LYS A 208 8.76 -16.55 18.17
C LYS A 208 7.26 -16.61 18.39
N THR A 209 6.66 -15.48 18.70
CA THR A 209 5.23 -15.36 18.97
C THR A 209 4.64 -14.32 18.02
N ILE A 210 3.65 -14.72 17.22
CA ILE A 210 2.95 -13.87 16.27
C ILE A 210 1.46 -14.06 16.54
N ILE A 211 0.84 -13.11 17.23
CA ILE A 211 -0.59 -13.15 17.60
C ILE A 211 -1.37 -12.35 16.57
N ALA A 212 -2.34 -12.96 15.91
CA ALA A 212 -3.28 -12.32 15.03
C ALA A 212 -4.61 -12.08 15.72
N VAL A 213 -5.11 -10.85 15.73
CA VAL A 213 -6.40 -10.48 16.33
C VAL A 213 -7.33 -9.95 15.26
N ASP A 214 -8.51 -10.54 15.13
CA ASP A 214 -9.57 -10.07 14.23
C ASP A 214 -10.92 -10.61 14.72
N ARG A 215 -12.02 -10.10 14.19
CA ARG A 215 -13.35 -10.61 14.44
C ARG A 215 -13.79 -11.68 13.43
N ASP A 216 -13.11 -11.78 12.28
CA ASP A 216 -13.45 -12.70 11.20
C ASP A 216 -12.67 -14.02 11.35
N PRO A 217 -13.35 -15.16 11.67
CA PRO A 217 -12.69 -16.45 11.83
C PRO A 217 -11.97 -16.95 10.57
N ALA A 218 -12.46 -16.60 9.37
CA ALA A 218 -11.82 -17.02 8.12
C ALA A 218 -10.48 -16.28 7.91
N ARG A 219 -10.41 -14.99 8.26
CA ARG A 219 -9.17 -14.21 8.25
C ARG A 219 -8.18 -14.69 9.30
N LEU A 220 -8.64 -15.03 10.49
CA LEU A 220 -7.82 -15.64 11.55
C LEU A 220 -7.22 -16.98 11.09
N ALA A 221 -8.04 -17.86 10.50
CA ALA A 221 -7.55 -19.11 9.93
C ALA A 221 -6.51 -18.88 8.81
N LEU A 222 -6.67 -17.85 7.99
CA LEU A 222 -5.68 -17.46 7.00
C LEU A 222 -4.39 -16.93 7.66
N ALA A 223 -4.50 -16.12 8.71
CA ALA A 223 -3.33 -15.60 9.44
C ALA A 223 -2.47 -16.76 9.99
N ILE A 224 -3.08 -17.79 10.56
CA ILE A 224 -2.36 -18.99 11.01
C ILE A 224 -1.62 -19.67 9.85
N ARG A 225 -2.27 -19.88 8.71
CA ARG A 225 -1.60 -20.47 7.53
C ARG A 225 -0.42 -19.62 7.05
N LEU A 226 -0.54 -18.30 7.13
CA LEU A 226 0.50 -17.36 6.70
C LEU A 226 1.64 -17.18 7.71
N GLY A 227 1.46 -17.63 8.95
CA GLY A 227 2.55 -17.66 9.90
C GLY A 227 2.26 -17.15 11.30
N ALA A 228 1.02 -16.74 11.62
CA ALA A 228 0.65 -16.46 12.99
C ALA A 228 0.79 -17.75 13.83
N THR A 229 1.34 -17.64 15.03
CA THR A 229 1.45 -18.75 15.99
C THR A 229 0.18 -18.93 16.79
N GLU A 230 -0.56 -17.85 16.96
CA GLU A 230 -1.80 -17.78 17.72
C GLU A 230 -2.79 -16.85 17.01
N SER A 231 -4.08 -17.12 17.21
CA SER A 231 -5.15 -16.25 16.72
C SER A 231 -6.20 -16.04 17.80
N ILE A 232 -6.71 -14.81 17.87
CA ILE A 232 -7.68 -14.40 18.88
C ILE A 232 -8.85 -13.74 18.18
N ASN A 233 -10.06 -14.24 18.42
CA ASN A 233 -11.29 -13.63 17.94
C ASN A 233 -11.73 -12.52 18.91
N SER A 234 -11.73 -11.27 18.44
CA SER A 234 -12.10 -10.12 19.27
C SER A 234 -13.61 -10.02 19.59
N ASP A 235 -14.45 -10.80 18.94
CA ASP A 235 -15.90 -10.88 19.23
C ASP A 235 -16.22 -11.92 20.34
N GLU A 236 -15.24 -12.71 20.78
CA GLU A 236 -15.45 -13.66 21.87
C GLU A 236 -15.45 -12.97 23.24
N GLU A 237 -16.37 -13.40 24.14
CA GLU A 237 -16.39 -12.92 25.52
C GLU A 237 -15.05 -13.21 26.21
N ASN A 238 -14.50 -12.21 26.89
CA ASN A 238 -13.22 -12.30 27.62
C ASN A 238 -11.96 -12.58 26.76
N TYR A 239 -11.96 -12.27 25.45
CA TYR A 239 -10.74 -12.43 24.64
C TYR A 239 -9.53 -11.72 25.25
N LEU A 240 -9.73 -10.62 25.99
CA LEU A 240 -8.69 -9.90 26.72
C LEU A 240 -7.97 -10.77 27.76
N ALA A 241 -8.69 -11.68 28.42
CA ALA A 241 -8.10 -12.58 29.41
C ALA A 241 -7.18 -13.65 28.77
N THR A 242 -7.29 -13.87 27.47
CA THR A 242 -6.44 -14.82 26.73
C THR A 242 -5.15 -14.16 26.23
N LEU A 243 -5.06 -12.82 26.33
CA LEU A 243 -3.89 -12.09 25.86
C LEU A 243 -2.67 -12.37 26.74
N CYS A 244 -1.57 -12.69 26.10
CA CYS A 244 -0.30 -12.89 26.77
C CYS A 244 0.33 -11.52 27.06
N PRO A 245 0.51 -11.11 28.34
CA PRO A 245 1.23 -9.88 28.64
C PRO A 245 2.71 -10.03 28.28
N HIS A 246 3.38 -8.88 28.02
CA HIS A 246 4.82 -8.77 27.76
C HIS A 246 5.29 -8.97 26.31
N LEU A 247 4.49 -8.52 25.34
CA LEU A 247 4.90 -8.49 23.93
C LEU A 247 5.92 -7.37 23.67
N ASP A 248 6.83 -7.62 22.74
CA ASP A 248 7.78 -6.63 22.26
C ASP A 248 7.07 -5.54 21.46
N TYR A 249 6.11 -5.94 20.60
CA TYR A 249 5.45 -5.05 19.64
C TYR A 249 3.95 -5.32 19.54
N VAL A 250 3.19 -4.25 19.30
CA VAL A 250 1.80 -4.29 18.85
C VAL A 250 1.68 -3.46 17.59
N ILE A 251 1.05 -3.99 16.55
CA ILE A 251 0.78 -3.30 15.29
C ILE A 251 -0.74 -3.17 15.15
N ASP A 252 -1.25 -1.95 15.23
CA ASP A 252 -2.65 -1.66 14.98
C ASP A 252 -2.89 -1.22 13.54
N THR A 253 -3.69 -2.01 12.81
CA THR A 253 -4.14 -1.71 11.45
C THR A 253 -5.59 -1.29 11.38
N THR A 254 -6.30 -1.23 12.52
CA THR A 254 -7.75 -1.03 12.60
C THR A 254 -8.16 0.41 12.83
N GLY A 255 -7.37 1.18 13.59
CA GLY A 255 -7.71 2.54 14.01
C GLY A 255 -8.83 2.62 15.06
N ILE A 256 -9.13 1.50 15.75
CA ILE A 256 -10.16 1.46 16.78
C ILE A 256 -9.57 1.95 18.12
N GLY A 257 -10.01 3.11 18.60
CA GLY A 257 -9.37 3.85 19.70
C GLY A 257 -9.22 3.09 21.03
N HIS A 258 -10.15 2.19 21.40
CA HIS A 258 -10.04 1.41 22.66
C HIS A 258 -8.92 0.34 22.60
N LEU A 259 -8.36 0.06 21.43
CA LEU A 259 -7.25 -0.88 21.30
C LEU A 259 -5.92 -0.31 21.81
N ASP A 260 -5.84 1.00 22.04
CA ASP A 260 -4.66 1.63 22.67
C ASP A 260 -4.48 1.22 24.12
N GLU A 261 -5.58 1.18 24.88
CA GLU A 261 -5.60 0.72 26.27
C GLU A 261 -5.13 -0.73 26.33
N LEU A 262 -5.66 -1.57 25.44
CA LEU A 262 -5.25 -2.95 25.29
C LEU A 262 -3.76 -3.09 24.99
N ALA A 263 -3.25 -2.29 24.05
CA ALA A 263 -1.83 -2.32 23.69
C ALA A 263 -0.94 -1.97 24.90
N GLN A 264 -1.39 -1.07 25.79
CA GLN A 264 -0.67 -0.76 27.03
C GLN A 264 -0.61 -1.94 28.01
N GLU A 265 -1.65 -2.74 28.07
CA GLU A 265 -1.71 -3.90 28.98
C GLU A 265 -0.82 -5.04 28.51
N VAL A 266 -0.78 -5.29 27.18
CA VAL A 266 -0.05 -6.43 26.61
C VAL A 266 1.41 -6.14 26.28
N LEU A 267 1.80 -4.88 26.08
CA LEU A 267 3.20 -4.52 25.83
C LEU A 267 4.06 -4.65 27.07
N LYS A 268 5.24 -5.24 26.94
CA LYS A 268 6.28 -5.19 27.96
C LYS A 268 6.76 -3.74 28.22
N GLU A 269 7.50 -3.51 29.30
CA GLU A 269 8.20 -2.25 29.51
C GLU A 269 9.19 -1.99 28.37
N GLY A 270 9.17 -0.77 27.80
CA GLY A 270 9.97 -0.41 26.62
C GLY A 270 9.45 -0.94 25.29
N GLY A 271 8.33 -1.69 25.29
CA GLY A 271 7.70 -2.19 24.04
C GLY A 271 7.13 -1.07 23.17
N THR A 272 6.83 -1.38 21.91
CA THR A 272 6.39 -0.38 20.93
C THR A 272 5.03 -0.74 20.34
N LEU A 273 4.10 0.23 20.38
CA LEU A 273 2.86 0.26 19.60
C LEU A 273 3.10 0.97 18.28
N VAL A 274 2.76 0.33 17.17
CA VAL A 274 2.70 0.97 15.85
C VAL A 274 1.25 1.19 15.46
N ARG A 275 0.90 2.42 15.12
CA ARG A 275 -0.40 2.77 14.55
C ARG A 275 -0.25 3.04 13.07
N LEU A 276 -0.93 2.26 12.26
CA LEU A 276 -0.95 2.42 10.79
C LEU A 276 -2.15 3.24 10.30
N THR A 277 -3.08 3.52 11.22
CA THR A 277 -4.27 4.33 10.98
C THR A 277 -4.52 5.25 12.19
N GLY A 278 -5.10 6.42 11.96
CA GLY A 278 -5.40 7.39 13.02
C GLY A 278 -4.19 8.21 13.47
N SER A 279 -4.38 9.02 14.53
CA SER A 279 -3.35 9.89 15.09
C SER A 279 -2.63 9.23 16.28
N CYS A 280 -1.35 9.49 16.42
CA CYS A 280 -0.62 9.20 17.68
C CYS A 280 -1.11 10.17 18.75
N GLY A 281 -1.99 9.71 19.66
CA GLY A 281 -2.67 10.59 20.60
C GLY A 281 -2.22 10.50 22.06
N GLU A 282 -1.62 9.40 22.54
CA GLU A 282 -1.36 9.23 23.95
C GLU A 282 0.09 8.84 24.27
N THR A 283 0.58 9.41 25.38
CA THR A 283 1.86 9.03 25.98
C THR A 283 1.68 7.72 26.72
N LEU A 284 2.30 6.65 26.21
CA LEU A 284 2.35 5.38 26.90
C LEU A 284 3.25 5.45 28.12
N THR A 285 2.90 4.69 29.16
CA THR A 285 3.66 4.66 30.43
C THR A 285 4.80 3.63 30.39
N ARG A 286 5.71 3.65 31.38
CA ARG A 286 6.78 2.67 31.57
C ARG A 286 7.74 2.51 30.40
N GLY A 287 8.11 3.62 29.75
CA GLY A 287 9.05 3.61 28.63
C GLY A 287 8.54 3.01 27.34
N ARG A 288 7.26 2.64 27.28
CA ARG A 288 6.60 2.19 26.03
C ARG A 288 6.52 3.35 25.04
N LYS A 289 6.53 3.04 23.75
CA LYS A 289 6.48 4.01 22.66
C LYS A 289 5.25 3.77 21.79
N ALA A 290 4.63 4.86 21.32
CA ALA A 290 3.66 4.82 20.24
C ALA A 290 4.23 5.58 19.05
N ILE A 291 4.25 4.95 17.88
CA ILE A 291 4.77 5.53 16.65
C ILE A 291 3.75 5.34 15.50
N SER A 292 3.76 6.29 14.56
CA SER A 292 3.08 6.15 13.27
C SER A 292 4.10 5.78 12.19
N VAL A 293 3.67 4.99 11.23
CA VAL A 293 4.52 4.53 10.13
C VAL A 293 3.83 4.83 8.81
N VAL A 294 4.58 5.38 7.87
CA VAL A 294 4.12 5.69 6.52
C VAL A 294 4.81 4.75 5.54
N GLN A 295 4.03 4.00 4.75
CA GLN A 295 4.54 3.06 3.74
C GLN A 295 5.60 2.06 4.27
N GLY A 296 5.50 1.72 5.57
CA GLY A 296 6.45 0.81 6.22
C GLY A 296 7.87 1.36 6.35
N ASP A 297 8.05 2.69 6.37
CA ASP A 297 9.34 3.38 6.31
C ASP A 297 10.24 2.78 5.22
N SER A 298 9.66 2.55 4.06
CA SER A 298 10.30 1.82 2.96
C SER A 298 10.78 2.76 1.86
N VAL A 299 11.98 2.56 1.39
CA VAL A 299 12.43 3.01 0.06
C VAL A 299 11.91 1.98 -0.94
N ALA A 300 10.87 2.32 -1.71
CA ALA A 300 10.17 1.37 -2.56
C ALA A 300 11.11 0.66 -3.55
N GLN A 301 12.09 1.39 -4.12
CA GLN A 301 13.06 0.89 -5.09
C GLN A 301 13.96 -0.22 -4.52
N ASP A 302 14.19 -0.21 -3.20
CA ASP A 302 15.00 -1.23 -2.51
C ASP A 302 14.13 -2.33 -1.90
N PHE A 303 12.94 -1.96 -1.40
CA PHE A 303 12.14 -2.86 -0.59
C PHE A 303 11.20 -3.75 -1.41
N LEU A 304 10.57 -3.22 -2.47
CA LEU A 304 9.70 -4.03 -3.32
C LEU A 304 10.44 -5.20 -3.99
N PRO A 305 11.66 -5.04 -4.55
CA PRO A 305 12.44 -6.18 -5.04
C PRO A 305 12.67 -7.26 -3.98
N ARG A 306 12.94 -6.88 -2.72
CA ARG A 306 13.07 -7.85 -1.61
C ARG A 306 11.75 -8.59 -1.33
N LEU A 307 10.61 -7.92 -1.42
CA LEU A 307 9.30 -8.58 -1.27
C LEU A 307 9.03 -9.53 -2.44
N VAL A 308 9.41 -9.18 -3.66
CA VAL A 308 9.34 -10.06 -4.82
C VAL A 308 10.21 -11.30 -4.62
N ASP A 309 11.44 -11.15 -4.11
CA ASP A 309 12.32 -12.27 -3.78
C ASP A 309 11.69 -13.20 -2.71
N TYR A 310 11.06 -12.63 -1.67
CA TYR A 310 10.36 -13.43 -0.66
C TYR A 310 9.14 -14.13 -1.24
N TRP A 311 8.41 -13.49 -2.16
CA TRP A 311 7.31 -14.09 -2.88
C TRP A 311 7.78 -15.29 -3.73
N GLN A 312 8.86 -15.14 -4.52
CA GLN A 312 9.45 -16.23 -5.31
C GLN A 312 9.87 -17.43 -4.45
N GLN A 313 10.34 -17.16 -3.24
CA GLN A 313 10.71 -18.20 -2.28
C GLN A 313 9.49 -18.85 -1.59
N GLY A 314 8.26 -18.43 -1.91
CA GLY A 314 7.04 -18.89 -1.23
C GLY A 314 6.93 -18.43 0.24
N ARG A 315 7.73 -17.46 0.66
CA ARG A 315 7.76 -16.93 2.03
C ARG A 315 6.82 -15.74 2.23
N PHE A 316 6.40 -15.11 1.14
CA PHE A 316 5.45 -13.97 1.13
C PHE A 316 4.35 -14.22 0.09
N PRO A 317 3.47 -15.23 0.28
CA PRO A 317 2.50 -15.69 -0.71
C PRO A 317 1.31 -14.71 -0.83
N VAL A 318 1.54 -13.54 -1.41
CA VAL A 318 0.57 -12.45 -1.56
C VAL A 318 -0.66 -12.84 -2.37
N GLU A 319 -0.51 -13.78 -3.31
CA GLU A 319 -1.61 -14.33 -4.13
C GLU A 319 -2.74 -14.96 -3.30
N GLN A 320 -2.47 -15.43 -2.08
CA GLN A 320 -3.50 -15.98 -1.19
C GLN A 320 -4.48 -14.94 -0.65
N LEU A 321 -4.15 -13.65 -0.78
CA LEU A 321 -4.98 -12.53 -0.33
C LEU A 321 -5.84 -11.95 -1.47
N ILE A 322 -5.50 -12.27 -2.73
CA ILE A 322 -6.02 -11.59 -3.91
C ILE A 322 -7.37 -12.19 -4.35
N THR A 323 -8.28 -11.30 -4.72
CA THR A 323 -9.48 -11.60 -5.49
C THR A 323 -9.48 -10.73 -6.74
N TYR A 324 -9.45 -11.35 -7.92
CA TYR A 324 -9.41 -10.62 -9.18
C TYR A 324 -10.79 -10.14 -9.62
N TYR A 325 -10.83 -8.95 -10.20
CA TYR A 325 -11.99 -8.34 -10.84
C TYR A 325 -11.57 -7.78 -12.20
N HIS A 326 -12.41 -7.91 -13.20
CA HIS A 326 -12.26 -7.13 -14.42
C HIS A 326 -12.42 -5.64 -14.10
N PHE A 327 -11.70 -4.76 -14.79
CA PHE A 327 -11.73 -3.32 -14.51
C PHE A 327 -13.15 -2.74 -14.54
N ASP A 328 -14.00 -3.20 -15.45
CA ASP A 328 -15.41 -2.77 -15.55
C ASP A 328 -16.23 -3.07 -14.28
N ASP A 329 -15.79 -4.03 -13.48
CA ASP A 329 -16.41 -4.42 -12.20
C ASP A 329 -15.94 -3.60 -10.99
N ILE A 330 -15.22 -2.49 -11.19
CA ILE A 330 -14.60 -1.68 -10.12
C ILE A 330 -15.58 -1.32 -9.00
N ASN A 331 -16.82 -0.95 -9.31
CA ASN A 331 -17.81 -0.61 -8.29
C ASN A 331 -18.18 -1.83 -7.41
N ARG A 332 -18.23 -3.03 -8.00
CA ARG A 332 -18.44 -4.29 -7.26
C ARG A 332 -17.23 -4.58 -6.37
N ALA A 333 -16.02 -4.42 -6.92
CA ALA A 333 -14.78 -4.66 -6.18
C ALA A 333 -14.63 -3.71 -4.98
N LEU A 334 -14.94 -2.41 -5.14
CA LEU A 334 -14.95 -1.42 -4.06
C LEU A 334 -15.97 -1.78 -2.97
N LYS A 335 -17.19 -2.17 -3.36
CA LYS A 335 -18.24 -2.60 -2.42
C LYS A 335 -17.84 -3.87 -1.66
N ASP A 336 -17.27 -4.87 -2.34
CA ASP A 336 -16.83 -6.12 -1.71
C ASP A 336 -15.66 -5.86 -0.74
N ALA A 337 -14.75 -4.92 -1.07
CA ALA A 337 -13.68 -4.46 -0.16
C ALA A 337 -14.24 -3.76 1.08
N GLN A 338 -15.15 -2.80 0.88
CA GLN A 338 -15.77 -2.03 1.96
C GLN A 338 -16.54 -2.92 2.95
N ASN A 339 -17.22 -3.94 2.44
CA ASN A 339 -17.98 -4.90 3.25
C ASN A 339 -17.09 -6.00 3.88
N GLY A 340 -15.77 -5.96 3.66
CA GLY A 340 -14.85 -6.95 4.19
C GLY A 340 -14.96 -8.35 3.55
N LYS A 341 -15.71 -8.50 2.46
CA LYS A 341 -15.94 -9.78 1.77
C LYS A 341 -14.68 -10.33 1.11
N VAL A 342 -13.76 -9.44 0.74
CA VAL A 342 -12.47 -9.76 0.13
C VAL A 342 -11.35 -9.04 0.87
N ILE A 343 -10.13 -9.58 0.84
CA ILE A 343 -8.98 -9.01 1.54
C ILE A 343 -8.26 -8.00 0.64
N LYS A 344 -7.87 -8.43 -0.56
CA LYS A 344 -7.18 -7.60 -1.54
C LYS A 344 -7.80 -7.77 -2.92
N PRO A 345 -8.78 -6.94 -3.29
CA PRO A 345 -9.26 -6.93 -4.67
C PRO A 345 -8.20 -6.33 -5.59
N VAL A 346 -8.01 -6.95 -6.74
CA VAL A 346 -7.12 -6.49 -7.80
C VAL A 346 -7.90 -6.38 -9.10
N LEU A 347 -7.93 -5.19 -9.65
CA LEU A 347 -8.48 -4.90 -10.96
C LEU A 347 -7.47 -5.32 -12.03
N VAL A 348 -7.96 -5.99 -13.08
CA VAL A 348 -7.15 -6.40 -14.22
C VAL A 348 -7.78 -5.90 -15.54
N TRP A 349 -6.94 -5.55 -16.49
CA TRP A 349 -7.33 -5.18 -17.85
C TRP A 349 -7.03 -6.34 -18.80
N ASP A 350 -7.85 -6.48 -19.85
CA ASP A 350 -7.65 -7.43 -20.95
C ASP A 350 -6.38 -7.12 -21.77
#